data_bc33f960e95e548718173abf7d955c43
#
_entry.id   bc33f960e95e548718173abf7d955c43
#
_cell.length_a   1.000
_cell.length_b   1.000
_cell.length_c   1.000
_cell.angle_alpha   90.00
_cell.angle_beta   90.00
_cell.angle_gamma   90.00
#
_symmetry.space_group_name_H-M   'P 1'
#
loop_
_entity.id
_entity.type
_entity.pdbx_description
1 polymer ?
#
loop_
_entity_poly.entity_id
_entity_poly.type
_entity_poly.pdbx_seq_one_letter_code
_entity_poly.pdbx_strand_id
1 'polypeptide(L)'
;MKLLELNHVEKSFDGLGVIKDISLSVEEGEIVSVIGPSGSGKSTLLRCATMLETMDSGEVIYLGKRAAWTEDGRAVYASKKDLKEIQSQYGLVFQNFNLFPHYSVMKNITDAPIHVQKRDKAQVYEEARALLKKMGLEDKENAYPCQLSGGQCQRLVVAAVLAEEPEVLVFDEPTSALDPEGIREFYEMVGELNRK
;
A
#
# COMPACT_ATOMS: atom_id res chain seq x y z
N MET A 1 0.77 -8.59 17.51
CA MET A 1 -0.68 -8.48 17.16
C MET A 1 -0.79 -8.66 15.65
N LYS A 2 -1.81 -9.42 15.17
CA LYS A 2 -2.03 -9.54 13.73
C LYS A 2 -2.66 -8.27 13.17
N LEU A 3 -2.02 -7.68 12.17
CA LEU A 3 -2.47 -6.47 11.49
C LEU A 3 -3.30 -6.79 10.24
N LEU A 4 -2.92 -7.83 9.50
CA LEU A 4 -3.64 -8.34 8.34
C LEU A 4 -3.74 -9.86 8.43
N GLU A 5 -4.92 -10.41 8.11
CA GLU A 5 -5.13 -11.84 7.92
C GLU A 5 -5.91 -12.08 6.63
N LEU A 6 -5.40 -13.00 5.84
CA LEU A 6 -6.10 -13.60 4.71
C LEU A 6 -6.33 -15.06 5.05
N ASN A 7 -7.56 -15.53 4.97
CA ASN A 7 -7.92 -16.91 5.29
C ASN A 7 -8.64 -17.52 4.10
N HIS A 8 -8.05 -18.58 3.53
CA HIS A 8 -8.65 -19.39 2.46
C HIS A 8 -9.14 -18.54 1.27
N VAL A 9 -8.36 -17.52 0.87
CA VAL A 9 -8.74 -16.62 -0.22
C VAL A 9 -8.63 -17.36 -1.56
N GLU A 10 -9.70 -17.25 -2.36
CA GLU A 10 -9.77 -17.77 -3.71
C GLU A 10 -10.20 -16.69 -4.69
N LYS A 11 -9.67 -16.75 -5.91
CA LYS A 11 -10.05 -15.87 -7.01
C LYS A 11 -9.88 -16.56 -8.35
N SER A 12 -10.91 -16.45 -9.17
CA SER A 12 -10.93 -16.91 -10.56
C SER A 12 -11.29 -15.78 -11.50
N PHE A 13 -10.83 -15.86 -12.74
CA PHE A 13 -11.26 -15.01 -13.86
C PHE A 13 -11.68 -15.94 -14.99
N ASP A 14 -12.90 -15.76 -15.48
CA ASP A 14 -13.48 -16.56 -16.58
C ASP A 14 -13.34 -18.08 -16.37
N GLY A 15 -13.51 -18.54 -15.12
CA GLY A 15 -13.38 -19.95 -14.74
C GLY A 15 -11.94 -20.44 -14.55
N LEU A 16 -10.94 -19.61 -14.79
CA LEU A 16 -9.54 -19.93 -14.52
C LEU A 16 -9.17 -19.49 -13.09
N GLY A 17 -8.91 -20.46 -12.21
CA GLY A 17 -8.47 -20.21 -10.83
C GLY A 17 -7.07 -19.62 -10.78
N VAL A 18 -6.97 -18.36 -10.35
CA VAL A 18 -5.71 -17.59 -10.21
C VAL A 18 -5.19 -17.66 -8.78
N ILE A 19 -6.05 -17.47 -7.79
CA ILE A 19 -5.75 -17.67 -6.37
C ILE A 19 -6.49 -18.93 -5.92
N LYS A 20 -5.77 -19.85 -5.28
CA LYS A 20 -6.31 -21.15 -4.87
C LYS A 20 -5.97 -21.39 -3.41
N ASP A 21 -6.94 -21.13 -2.53
CA ASP A 21 -6.87 -21.40 -1.10
C ASP A 21 -5.60 -20.82 -0.43
N ILE A 22 -5.41 -19.50 -0.54
CA ILE A 22 -4.25 -18.83 0.06
C ILE A 22 -4.62 -18.27 1.43
N SER A 23 -3.82 -18.65 2.43
CA SER A 23 -3.87 -18.09 3.77
C SER A 23 -2.52 -17.49 4.15
N LEU A 24 -2.52 -16.29 4.71
CA LEU A 24 -1.34 -15.64 5.27
C LEU A 24 -1.76 -14.65 6.35
N SER A 25 -0.84 -14.31 7.23
CA SER A 25 -1.02 -13.21 8.18
C SER A 25 0.23 -12.35 8.25
N VAL A 26 0.05 -11.09 8.64
CA VAL A 26 1.11 -10.13 8.90
C VAL A 26 0.96 -9.62 10.32
N GLU A 27 2.01 -9.75 11.13
CA GLU A 27 2.04 -9.26 12.50
C GLU A 27 2.75 -7.89 12.58
N GLU A 28 2.55 -7.21 13.69
CA GLU A 28 3.24 -5.95 13.97
C GLU A 28 4.76 -6.13 13.92
N GLY A 29 5.44 -5.27 13.16
CA GLY A 29 6.89 -5.35 12.95
C GLY A 29 7.35 -6.50 12.03
N GLU A 30 6.43 -7.20 11.36
CA GLU A 30 6.76 -8.27 10.43
C GLU A 30 6.83 -7.76 8.98
N ILE A 31 7.77 -8.31 8.21
CA ILE A 31 7.83 -8.14 6.76
C ILE A 31 7.54 -9.48 6.10
N VAL A 32 6.43 -9.57 5.38
CA VAL A 32 6.03 -10.75 4.62
C VAL A 32 6.29 -10.54 3.13
N SER A 33 7.03 -11.44 2.51
CA SER A 33 7.31 -11.40 1.07
C SER A 33 6.54 -12.49 0.33
N VAL A 34 5.76 -12.10 -0.68
CA VAL A 34 5.05 -13.01 -1.58
C VAL A 34 5.90 -13.22 -2.83
N ILE A 35 6.45 -14.42 -2.98
CA ILE A 35 7.38 -14.77 -4.08
C ILE A 35 6.72 -15.77 -5.03
N GLY A 36 6.99 -15.61 -6.32
CA GLY A 36 6.49 -16.49 -7.36
C GLY A 36 6.77 -15.95 -8.77
N PRO A 37 6.63 -16.78 -9.82
CA PRO A 37 6.86 -16.35 -11.21
C PRO A 37 5.86 -15.27 -11.64
N SER A 38 6.16 -14.58 -12.74
CA SER A 38 5.19 -13.65 -13.35
C SER A 38 3.91 -14.40 -13.73
N GLY A 39 2.75 -13.77 -13.49
CA GLY A 39 1.44 -14.38 -13.75
C GLY A 39 0.95 -15.38 -12.70
N SER A 40 1.69 -15.61 -11.59
CA SER A 40 1.25 -16.54 -10.51
C SER A 40 0.16 -15.99 -9.59
N GLY A 41 -0.35 -14.78 -9.84
CA GLY A 41 -1.44 -14.20 -9.06
C GLY A 41 -1.01 -13.31 -7.89
N LYS A 42 0.28 -12.99 -7.71
CA LYS A 42 0.77 -12.14 -6.61
C LYS A 42 0.04 -10.80 -6.51
N SER A 43 0.01 -10.04 -7.60
CA SER A 43 -0.71 -8.75 -7.65
C SER A 43 -2.21 -8.92 -7.46
N THR A 44 -2.80 -10.02 -7.95
CA THR A 44 -4.22 -10.33 -7.72
C THR A 44 -4.48 -10.57 -6.23
N LEU A 45 -3.60 -11.31 -5.54
CA LEU A 45 -3.72 -11.53 -4.10
C LEU A 45 -3.65 -10.21 -3.32
N LEU A 46 -2.68 -9.34 -3.64
CA LEU A 46 -2.55 -8.03 -3.00
C LEU A 46 -3.75 -7.13 -3.28
N ARG A 47 -4.31 -7.18 -4.50
CA ARG A 47 -5.53 -6.45 -4.85
C ARG A 47 -6.77 -6.99 -4.12
N CYS A 48 -6.89 -8.30 -3.92
CA CYS A 48 -7.95 -8.87 -3.08
C CYS A 48 -7.77 -8.43 -1.62
N ALA A 49 -6.56 -8.48 -1.08
CA ALA A 49 -6.24 -8.02 0.27
C ALA A 49 -6.62 -6.55 0.49
N THR A 50 -6.40 -5.70 -0.51
CA THR A 50 -6.70 -4.24 -0.47
C THR A 50 -8.10 -3.87 -1.01
N MET A 51 -8.96 -4.86 -1.25
CA MET A 51 -10.33 -4.68 -1.78
C MET A 51 -10.38 -3.90 -3.12
N LEU A 52 -9.28 -3.88 -3.88
CA LEU A 52 -9.24 -3.37 -5.27
C LEU A 52 -9.72 -4.40 -6.28
N GLU A 53 -9.74 -5.67 -5.88
CA GLU A 53 -10.33 -6.79 -6.62
C GLU A 53 -11.24 -7.57 -5.67
N THR A 54 -12.36 -8.06 -6.17
CA THR A 54 -13.25 -8.91 -5.39
C THR A 54 -12.74 -10.33 -5.36
N MET A 55 -12.62 -10.93 -4.17
CA MET A 55 -12.35 -12.38 -4.05
C MET A 55 -13.63 -13.18 -4.36
N ASP A 56 -13.49 -14.46 -4.68
CA ASP A 56 -14.61 -15.36 -4.88
C ASP A 56 -15.05 -16.00 -3.55
N SER A 57 -14.06 -16.39 -2.72
CA SER A 57 -14.28 -16.93 -1.38
C SER A 57 -13.08 -16.61 -0.47
N GLY A 58 -13.23 -16.85 0.83
CA GLY A 58 -12.23 -16.64 1.85
C GLY A 58 -12.62 -15.53 2.85
N GLU A 59 -11.63 -15.00 3.52
CA GLU A 59 -11.81 -13.93 4.50
C GLU A 59 -10.63 -12.97 4.49
N VAL A 60 -10.91 -11.67 4.64
CA VAL A 60 -9.90 -10.61 4.79
C VAL A 60 -10.19 -9.84 6.07
N ILE A 61 -9.19 -9.76 6.97
CA ILE A 61 -9.31 -9.12 8.28
C ILE A 61 -8.18 -8.11 8.45
N TYR A 62 -8.51 -6.89 8.86
CA TYR A 62 -7.56 -5.86 9.27
C TYR A 62 -7.78 -5.51 10.74
N LEU A 63 -6.73 -5.62 11.57
CA LEU A 63 -6.77 -5.30 13.00
C LEU A 63 -8.00 -5.91 13.72
N GLY A 64 -8.33 -7.16 13.39
CA GLY A 64 -9.46 -7.90 13.94
C GLY A 64 -10.84 -7.54 13.37
N LYS A 65 -10.93 -6.58 12.42
CA LYS A 65 -12.17 -6.22 11.71
C LYS A 65 -12.25 -6.95 10.36
N ARG A 66 -13.34 -7.66 10.10
CA ARG A 66 -13.56 -8.32 8.81
C ARG A 66 -13.90 -7.29 7.74
N ALA A 67 -13.07 -7.24 6.70
CA ALA A 67 -13.33 -6.46 5.49
C ALA A 67 -14.19 -7.23 4.49
N ALA A 68 -13.94 -8.53 4.36
CA ALA A 68 -14.67 -9.43 3.50
C ALA A 68 -14.67 -10.85 4.08
N TRP A 69 -15.73 -11.63 3.78
CA TRP A 69 -15.86 -13.03 4.21
C TRP A 69 -16.77 -13.80 3.27
N THR A 70 -16.72 -15.13 3.33
CA THR A 70 -17.65 -15.99 2.60
C THR A 70 -18.94 -16.20 3.37
N GLU A 71 -20.09 -15.97 2.72
CA GLU A 71 -21.43 -16.28 3.21
C GLU A 71 -22.23 -16.93 2.08
N ASP A 72 -22.86 -18.06 2.33
CA ASP A 72 -23.60 -18.86 1.33
C ASP A 72 -22.82 -19.12 0.03
N GLY A 73 -21.49 -19.38 0.17
CA GLY A 73 -20.60 -19.68 -0.96
C GLY A 73 -20.23 -18.49 -1.84
N ARG A 74 -20.45 -17.26 -1.36
CA ARG A 74 -20.08 -16.03 -2.06
C ARG A 74 -19.36 -15.06 -1.13
N ALA A 75 -18.45 -14.28 -1.69
CA ALA A 75 -17.81 -13.23 -0.94
C ALA A 75 -18.78 -12.08 -0.61
N VAL A 76 -18.86 -11.72 0.65
CA VAL A 76 -19.60 -10.59 1.19
C VAL A 76 -18.59 -9.58 1.75
N TYR A 77 -18.86 -8.31 1.56
CA TYR A 77 -18.00 -7.22 2.00
C TYR A 77 -18.68 -6.41 3.10
N ALA A 78 -17.89 -5.92 4.03
CA ALA A 78 -18.37 -5.07 5.11
C ALA A 78 -19.07 -3.80 4.57
N SER A 79 -19.77 -3.09 5.45
CA SER A 79 -20.46 -1.86 5.04
C SER A 79 -19.50 -0.82 4.46
N LYS A 80 -19.99 0.07 3.60
CA LYS A 80 -19.14 1.16 3.05
C LYS A 80 -18.46 1.99 4.13
N LYS A 81 -19.09 2.14 5.28
CA LYS A 81 -18.53 2.88 6.42
C LYS A 81 -17.36 2.11 7.02
N ASP A 82 -17.54 0.81 7.28
CA ASP A 82 -16.51 -0.03 7.87
C ASP A 82 -15.33 -0.24 6.91
N LEU A 83 -15.62 -0.43 5.61
CA LEU A 83 -14.57 -0.50 4.58
C LEU A 83 -13.75 0.78 4.52
N LYS A 84 -14.35 1.96 4.65
CA LYS A 84 -13.61 3.22 4.68
C LYS A 84 -12.69 3.32 5.89
N GLU A 85 -13.12 2.83 7.05
CA GLU A 85 -12.30 2.75 8.25
C GLU A 85 -11.15 1.75 8.06
N ILE A 86 -11.43 0.58 7.48
CA ILE A 86 -10.40 -0.43 7.19
C ILE A 86 -9.40 0.10 6.15
N GLN A 87 -9.86 0.79 5.12
CA GLN A 87 -8.99 1.38 4.09
C GLN A 87 -8.01 2.42 4.63
N SER A 88 -8.32 3.07 5.75
CA SER A 88 -7.36 3.97 6.42
C SER A 88 -6.27 3.24 7.21
N GLN A 89 -6.37 1.92 7.38
CA GLN A 89 -5.40 1.13 8.13
C GLN A 89 -4.25 0.62 7.26
N TYR A 90 -4.38 0.66 5.95
CA TYR A 90 -3.31 0.21 5.05
C TYR A 90 -2.97 1.25 3.99
N GLY A 91 -1.71 1.27 3.60
CA GLY A 91 -1.21 2.03 2.47
C GLY A 91 -0.77 1.10 1.35
N LEU A 92 -1.11 1.42 0.10
CA LEU A 92 -0.74 0.63 -1.06
C LEU A 92 0.20 1.41 -1.98
N VAL A 93 1.36 0.82 -2.23
CA VAL A 93 2.34 1.29 -3.22
C VAL A 93 2.22 0.41 -4.46
N PHE A 94 1.80 1.01 -5.56
CA PHE A 94 1.63 0.33 -6.85
C PHE A 94 2.96 0.19 -7.61
N GLN A 95 3.01 -0.77 -8.53
CA GLN A 95 4.10 -0.95 -9.48
C GLN A 95 4.39 0.32 -10.31
N ASN A 96 3.35 0.97 -10.81
CA ASN A 96 3.46 2.31 -11.39
C ASN A 96 3.28 3.31 -10.25
N PHE A 97 4.11 4.30 -10.17
CA PHE A 97 4.14 5.25 -9.06
C PHE A 97 2.79 5.91 -8.74
N ASN A 98 1.92 6.06 -9.73
CA ASN A 98 0.58 6.66 -9.61
C ASN A 98 0.58 8.05 -8.95
N LEU A 99 1.68 8.78 -9.10
CA LEU A 99 1.79 10.17 -8.66
C LEU A 99 0.91 11.08 -9.52
N PHE A 100 0.34 12.11 -8.91
CA PHE A 100 -0.37 13.15 -9.65
C PHE A 100 0.65 14.05 -10.38
N PRO A 101 0.74 13.98 -11.73
CA PRO A 101 1.82 14.62 -12.47
C PRO A 101 1.76 16.16 -12.42
N HIS A 102 0.58 16.73 -12.14
CA HIS A 102 0.38 18.19 -12.02
C HIS A 102 0.50 18.69 -10.58
N TYR A 103 0.74 17.81 -9.60
CA TYR A 103 0.99 18.18 -8.23
C TYR A 103 2.49 18.26 -7.98
N SER A 104 2.91 19.25 -7.19
CA SER A 104 4.28 19.27 -6.67
C SER A 104 4.52 18.06 -5.76
N VAL A 105 5.76 17.77 -5.45
CA VAL A 105 6.18 16.77 -4.46
C VAL A 105 5.43 16.97 -3.15
N MET A 106 5.45 18.18 -2.59
CA MET A 106 4.72 18.50 -1.37
C MET A 106 3.23 18.22 -1.50
N LYS A 107 2.60 18.61 -2.60
CA LYS A 107 1.17 18.41 -2.78
C LYS A 107 0.79 16.93 -2.97
N ASN A 108 1.64 16.11 -3.59
CA ASN A 108 1.43 14.65 -3.66
C ASN A 108 1.39 14.00 -2.28
N ILE A 109 2.15 14.51 -1.31
CA ILE A 109 2.17 14.00 0.06
C ILE A 109 0.98 14.52 0.88
N THR A 110 0.63 15.80 0.73
CA THR A 110 -0.29 16.49 1.66
C THR A 110 -1.76 16.44 1.25
N ASP A 111 -2.07 16.11 0.00
CA ASP A 111 -3.44 16.22 -0.53
C ASP A 111 -4.41 15.27 0.19
N ALA A 112 -4.06 13.99 0.33
CA ALA A 112 -4.92 13.00 0.99
C ALA A 112 -5.08 13.28 2.50
N PRO A 113 -4.03 13.51 3.30
CA PRO A 113 -4.19 13.88 4.71
C PRO A 113 -5.09 15.10 4.93
N ILE A 114 -4.95 16.15 4.11
CA ILE A 114 -5.75 17.37 4.25
C ILE A 114 -7.19 17.18 3.77
N HIS A 115 -7.38 16.62 2.57
CA HIS A 115 -8.69 16.61 1.93
C HIS A 115 -9.53 15.37 2.21
N VAL A 116 -8.91 14.20 2.45
CA VAL A 116 -9.60 12.96 2.76
C VAL A 116 -9.71 12.75 4.27
N GLN A 117 -8.57 12.85 5.00
CA GLN A 117 -8.53 12.66 6.46
C GLN A 117 -8.96 13.89 7.24
N LYS A 118 -9.05 15.08 6.59
CA LYS A 118 -9.46 16.35 7.22
C LYS A 118 -8.53 16.83 8.35
N ARG A 119 -7.24 16.47 8.26
CA ARG A 119 -6.22 16.86 9.24
C ARG A 119 -5.86 18.34 9.10
N ASP A 120 -5.29 18.91 10.17
CA ASP A 120 -4.83 20.29 10.17
C ASP A 120 -3.72 20.51 9.13
N LYS A 121 -3.90 21.54 8.31
CA LYS A 121 -3.00 21.83 7.19
C LYS A 121 -1.58 22.15 7.65
N ALA A 122 -1.41 22.94 8.72
CA ALA A 122 -0.09 23.35 9.18
C ALA A 122 0.68 22.15 9.71
N GLN A 123 0.02 21.28 10.49
CA GLN A 123 0.59 20.05 11.00
C GLN A 123 1.00 19.10 9.86
N VAL A 124 0.12 18.87 8.87
CA VAL A 124 0.42 17.99 7.73
C VAL A 124 1.63 18.48 6.92
N TYR A 125 1.78 19.79 6.74
CA TYR A 125 2.96 20.34 6.05
C TYR A 125 4.27 20.11 6.82
N GLU A 126 4.25 20.23 8.16
CA GLU A 126 5.42 19.95 9.00
C GLU A 126 5.81 18.47 8.93
N GLU A 127 4.84 17.57 9.04
CA GLU A 127 5.05 16.12 8.91
C GLU A 127 5.56 15.75 7.52
N ALA A 128 4.98 16.34 6.46
CA ALA A 128 5.43 16.10 5.09
C ALA A 128 6.89 16.54 4.88
N ARG A 129 7.33 17.67 5.46
CA ARG A 129 8.75 18.07 5.43
C ARG A 129 9.65 17.09 6.17
N ALA A 130 9.21 16.59 7.32
CA ALA A 130 9.95 15.55 8.04
C ALA A 130 10.07 14.25 7.22
N LEU A 131 9.01 13.84 6.53
CA LEU A 131 9.04 12.69 5.61
C LEU A 131 9.96 12.95 4.42
N LEU A 132 9.90 14.12 3.78
CA LEU A 132 10.79 14.48 2.68
C LEU A 132 12.26 14.44 3.11
N LYS A 133 12.58 14.94 4.29
CA LYS A 133 13.94 14.86 4.86
C LYS A 133 14.36 13.41 5.09
N LYS A 134 13.48 12.58 5.66
CA LYS A 134 13.74 11.15 5.87
C LYS A 134 13.98 10.41 4.56
N MET A 135 13.32 10.82 3.47
CA MET A 135 13.46 10.24 2.14
C MET A 135 14.60 10.86 1.30
N GLY A 136 15.34 11.84 1.85
CA GLY A 136 16.39 12.56 1.11
C GLY A 136 15.85 13.34 -0.08
N LEU A 137 14.67 13.96 0.09
CA LEU A 137 13.95 14.75 -0.92
C LEU A 137 13.65 16.18 -0.43
N GLU A 138 14.33 16.66 0.60
CA GLU A 138 14.09 17.97 1.20
C GLU A 138 14.27 19.15 0.22
N ASP A 139 15.16 19.00 -0.77
CA ASP A 139 15.40 20.00 -1.82
C ASP A 139 14.38 19.94 -2.98
N LYS A 140 13.46 18.98 -2.95
CA LYS A 140 12.49 18.71 -4.01
C LYS A 140 11.05 19.14 -3.69
N GLU A 141 10.80 19.81 -2.57
CA GLU A 141 9.45 20.20 -2.10
C GLU A 141 8.56 20.78 -3.20
N ASN A 142 9.13 21.66 -4.03
CA ASN A 142 8.41 22.35 -5.10
C ASN A 142 8.59 21.72 -6.50
N ALA A 143 9.35 20.62 -6.61
CA ALA A 143 9.53 19.91 -7.87
C ALA A 143 8.26 19.15 -8.25
N TYR A 144 8.20 18.72 -9.51
CA TYR A 144 7.11 17.89 -10.05
C TYR A 144 7.63 16.49 -10.37
N PRO A 145 6.76 15.46 -10.41
CA PRO A 145 7.17 14.08 -10.70
C PRO A 145 8.05 13.94 -11.96
N CYS A 146 7.79 14.69 -13.01
CA CYS A 146 8.59 14.67 -14.24
C CYS A 146 10.03 15.18 -14.08
N GLN A 147 10.36 15.82 -12.97
CA GLN A 147 11.69 16.34 -12.63
C GLN A 147 12.47 15.41 -11.69
N LEU A 148 11.89 14.26 -11.35
CA LEU A 148 12.45 13.28 -10.42
C LEU A 148 13.00 12.05 -11.17
N SER A 149 14.04 11.43 -10.64
CA SER A 149 14.48 10.10 -11.08
C SER A 149 13.47 9.03 -10.63
N GLY A 150 13.55 7.82 -11.22
CA GLY A 150 12.70 6.70 -10.81
C GLY A 150 12.78 6.39 -9.30
N GLY A 151 14.01 6.33 -8.76
CA GLY A 151 14.20 6.13 -7.31
C GLY A 151 13.64 7.28 -6.46
N GLN A 152 13.73 8.53 -6.93
CA GLN A 152 13.10 9.67 -6.26
C GLN A 152 11.57 9.60 -6.31
N CYS A 153 10.99 9.19 -7.44
CA CYS A 153 9.54 8.94 -7.54
C CYS A 153 9.10 7.84 -6.57
N GLN A 154 9.86 6.76 -6.47
CA GLN A 154 9.58 5.67 -5.54
C GLN A 154 9.58 6.15 -4.09
N ARG A 155 10.60 6.89 -3.69
CA ARG A 155 10.67 7.48 -2.33
C ARG A 155 9.54 8.47 -2.06
N LEU A 156 9.14 9.25 -3.07
CA LEU A 156 8.00 10.16 -2.96
C LEU A 156 6.68 9.40 -2.74
N VAL A 157 6.43 8.30 -3.47
CA VAL A 157 5.23 7.48 -3.27
C VAL A 157 5.18 6.92 -1.85
N VAL A 158 6.31 6.38 -1.37
CA VAL A 158 6.39 5.88 0.01
C VAL A 158 6.12 7.00 1.03
N ALA A 159 6.69 8.19 0.83
CA ALA A 159 6.41 9.34 1.69
C ALA A 159 4.93 9.73 1.67
N ALA A 160 4.29 9.73 0.49
CA ALA A 160 2.86 10.06 0.36
C ALA A 160 1.98 9.05 1.10
N VAL A 161 2.28 7.76 0.99
CA VAL A 161 1.55 6.70 1.69
C VAL A 161 1.77 6.78 3.20
N LEU A 162 3.01 7.02 3.67
CA LEU A 162 3.32 7.17 5.10
C LEU A 162 2.66 8.40 5.73
N ALA A 163 2.41 9.45 4.96
CA ALA A 163 1.72 10.65 5.45
C ALA A 163 0.26 10.38 5.86
N GLU A 164 -0.32 9.29 5.37
CA GLU A 164 -1.66 8.82 5.77
C GLU A 164 -1.65 8.00 7.07
N GLU A 165 -0.46 7.71 7.64
CA GLU A 165 -0.24 6.97 8.89
C GLU A 165 -0.87 5.56 8.88
N PRO A 166 -0.60 4.73 7.86
CA PRO A 166 -1.15 3.38 7.81
C PRO A 166 -0.44 2.44 8.80
N GLU A 167 -1.19 1.46 9.30
CA GLU A 167 -0.67 0.37 10.13
C GLU A 167 0.00 -0.74 9.31
N VAL A 168 -0.43 -0.91 8.05
CA VAL A 168 0.10 -1.92 7.12
C VAL A 168 0.52 -1.26 5.82
N LEU A 169 1.73 -1.54 5.35
CA LEU A 169 2.19 -1.16 4.01
C LEU A 169 2.14 -2.36 3.07
N VAL A 170 1.48 -2.19 1.95
CA VAL A 170 1.39 -3.19 0.88
C VAL A 170 2.14 -2.68 -0.34
N PHE A 171 3.07 -3.48 -0.85
CA PHE A 171 3.87 -3.14 -2.02
C PHE A 171 3.59 -4.13 -3.16
N ASP A 172 3.11 -3.65 -4.30
CA ASP A 172 2.90 -4.45 -5.52
C ASP A 172 4.04 -4.19 -6.51
N GLU A 173 5.00 -5.13 -6.57
CA GLU A 173 6.20 -5.07 -7.42
C GLU A 173 6.98 -3.72 -7.37
N PRO A 174 7.29 -3.20 -6.18
CA PRO A 174 7.79 -1.82 -6.01
C PRO A 174 9.17 -1.58 -6.62
N THR A 175 9.90 -2.63 -6.97
CA THR A 175 11.27 -2.54 -7.48
C THR A 175 11.38 -2.77 -8.99
N SER A 176 10.25 -3.02 -9.69
CA SER A 176 10.24 -3.38 -11.12
C SER A 176 10.79 -2.30 -12.04
N ALA A 177 10.75 -1.02 -11.64
CA ALA A 177 11.22 0.13 -12.39
C ALA A 177 12.58 0.68 -11.90
N LEU A 178 13.23 -0.02 -10.95
CA LEU A 178 14.48 0.42 -10.33
C LEU A 178 15.69 -0.34 -10.90
N ASP A 179 16.82 0.36 -10.96
CA ASP A 179 18.12 -0.27 -11.20
C ASP A 179 18.63 -1.01 -9.94
N PRO A 180 19.70 -1.80 -10.02
CA PRO A 180 20.19 -2.60 -8.89
C PRO A 180 20.56 -1.76 -7.64
N GLU A 181 21.00 -0.51 -7.82
CA GLU A 181 21.32 0.39 -6.72
C GLU A 181 20.03 0.87 -6.04
N GLY A 182 19.03 1.32 -6.82
CA GLY A 182 17.72 1.72 -6.33
C GLY A 182 16.98 0.60 -5.63
N ILE A 183 17.12 -0.65 -6.08
CA ILE A 183 16.56 -1.83 -5.38
C ILE A 183 17.14 -1.96 -3.97
N ARG A 184 18.47 -1.83 -3.83
CA ARG A 184 19.15 -1.91 -2.52
C ARG A 184 18.69 -0.78 -1.59
N GLU A 185 18.70 0.47 -2.09
CA GLU A 185 18.22 1.63 -1.33
C GLU A 185 16.77 1.46 -0.86
N PHE A 186 15.92 0.89 -1.73
CA PHE A 186 14.52 0.62 -1.39
C PHE A 186 14.40 -0.38 -0.23
N TYR A 187 15.12 -1.50 -0.27
CA TYR A 187 15.07 -2.48 0.82
C TYR A 187 15.67 -1.96 2.14
N GLU A 188 16.73 -1.15 2.07
CA GLU A 188 17.29 -0.47 3.26
C GLU A 188 16.25 0.47 3.87
N MET A 189 15.57 1.28 3.05
CA MET A 189 14.51 2.18 3.47
C MET A 189 13.33 1.41 4.13
N VAL A 190 12.85 0.34 3.53
CA VAL A 190 11.78 -0.50 4.10
C VAL A 190 12.20 -1.10 5.43
N GLY A 191 13.46 -1.60 5.51
CA GLY A 191 14.01 -2.12 6.76
C GLY A 191 14.11 -1.07 7.88
N GLU A 192 14.39 0.20 7.54
CA GLU A 192 14.40 1.31 8.51
C GLU A 192 12.98 1.70 8.95
N LEU A 193 12.00 1.65 8.06
CA LEU A 193 10.60 1.92 8.39
C LEU A 193 10.05 0.90 9.38
N ASN A 194 10.44 -0.36 9.23
CA ASN A 194 9.95 -1.47 10.08
C ASN A 194 10.59 -1.52 11.48
N ARG A 195 11.66 -0.77 11.75
CA ARG A 195 12.36 -0.78 13.06
C ARG A 195 11.74 0.17 14.09
N LYS A 196 10.64 0.83 13.79
CA LYS A 196 9.94 1.75 14.69
C LYS A 196 8.72 1.13 15.32
#